data_20896d51d1b8d73dbb0f3ce2e2d2efe1
#
_entry.id   20896d51d1b8d73dbb0f3ce2e2d2efe1
#
_cell.length_a   1.000
_cell.length_b   1.000
_cell.length_c   1.000
_cell.angle_alpha   90.00
_cell.angle_beta   90.00
_cell.angle_gamma   90.00
#
_symmetry.space_group_name_H-M   'P 1'
#
loop_
_entity.id
_entity.type
_entity.pdbx_description
1 polymer ?
#
loop_
_entity_poly.entity_id
_entity_poly.type
_entity_poly.pdbx_seq_one_letter_code
_entity_poly.pdbx_strand_id
1 'polypeptide(L)'
;MTNNLSCTIIVVEAVEAYNLTYILLFIAHDIGGDEVKLNEIASVRSGLVLSRKLAREGTKYPLLTLRSINSDGYIDLDKTDVFDAKEELAKEYLTQEGDIVIRLSTPYTAVYIDKASEGIVVSSNFVIIRIDNKVLLPEYLYWLLNTAKVKHEMFESSSSNMLGAVKALFFAEYDIDLIPISEQQKIAAINNLARKESRLLMELAKEKERYYSLILQNKFKEIKGENMNDNKK
;
A
#
# COMPACT_ATOMS: atom_id res chain seq x y z
N MET A 1 -22.39 -32.88 2.94
CA MET A 1 -20.97 -33.18 2.62
C MET A 1 -20.47 -32.25 1.48
N THR A 2 -20.65 -30.94 1.57
CA THR A 2 -20.34 -29.98 0.46
C THR A 2 -19.48 -28.79 0.91
N ASN A 3 -19.02 -28.73 2.16
CA ASN A 3 -18.24 -27.58 2.67
C ASN A 3 -16.72 -27.74 2.61
N ASN A 4 -16.17 -28.90 2.20
CA ASN A 4 -14.72 -29.12 2.17
C ASN A 4 -14.05 -28.72 0.84
N LEU A 5 -14.78 -28.62 -0.27
CA LEU A 5 -14.19 -28.27 -1.56
C LEU A 5 -13.85 -26.79 -1.68
N SER A 6 -14.64 -25.91 -1.06
CA SER A 6 -14.43 -24.45 -1.14
C SER A 6 -13.16 -24.01 -0.38
N CYS A 7 -12.89 -24.61 0.78
CA CYS A 7 -11.69 -24.30 1.57
C CYS A 7 -10.40 -24.80 0.90
N THR A 8 -10.47 -25.94 0.22
CA THR A 8 -9.31 -26.55 -0.45
C THR A 8 -8.90 -25.73 -1.70
N ILE A 9 -9.86 -25.21 -2.44
CA ILE A 9 -9.59 -24.35 -3.60
C ILE A 9 -8.92 -23.05 -3.18
N ILE A 10 -9.40 -22.39 -2.11
CA ILE A 10 -8.81 -21.14 -1.57
C ILE A 10 -7.38 -21.37 -1.07
N VAL A 11 -7.11 -22.51 -0.45
CA VAL A 11 -5.77 -22.86 0.04
C VAL A 11 -4.82 -23.16 -1.12
N VAL A 12 -5.27 -23.83 -2.18
CA VAL A 12 -4.45 -24.11 -3.37
C VAL A 12 -4.10 -22.83 -4.13
N GLU A 13 -5.06 -21.92 -4.31
CA GLU A 13 -4.81 -20.62 -4.94
C GLU A 13 -3.87 -19.73 -4.11
N ALA A 14 -3.97 -19.77 -2.78
CA ALA A 14 -3.04 -19.07 -1.89
C ALA A 14 -1.62 -19.68 -1.97
N VAL A 15 -1.50 -21.01 -2.08
CA VAL A 15 -0.21 -21.71 -2.23
C VAL A 15 0.42 -21.44 -3.60
N GLU A 16 -0.37 -21.34 -4.67
CA GLU A 16 0.13 -20.98 -6.00
C GLU A 16 0.61 -19.51 -6.04
N ALA A 17 -0.10 -18.59 -5.41
CA ALA A 17 0.35 -17.20 -5.26
C ALA A 17 1.64 -17.10 -4.42
N TYR A 18 1.78 -17.90 -3.36
CA TYR A 18 3.01 -18.00 -2.56
C TYR A 18 4.16 -18.59 -3.39
N ASN A 19 3.91 -19.62 -4.19
CA ASN A 19 4.92 -20.22 -5.07
C ASN A 19 5.40 -19.25 -6.17
N LEU A 20 4.51 -18.47 -6.77
CA LEU A 20 4.89 -17.45 -7.75
C LEU A 20 5.82 -16.38 -7.13
N THR A 21 5.56 -15.95 -5.92
CA THR A 21 6.42 -15.00 -5.19
C THR A 21 7.79 -15.63 -4.88
N TYR A 22 7.85 -16.91 -4.50
CA TYR A 22 9.10 -17.62 -4.28
C TYR A 22 9.89 -17.86 -5.58
N ILE A 23 9.21 -18.21 -6.67
CA ILE A 23 9.83 -18.38 -7.98
C ILE A 23 10.40 -17.06 -8.51
N LEU A 24 9.68 -15.95 -8.34
CA LEU A 24 10.17 -14.61 -8.70
C LEU A 24 11.36 -14.17 -7.84
N LEU A 25 11.35 -14.48 -6.54
CA LEU A 25 12.50 -14.26 -5.64
C LEU A 25 13.71 -15.11 -6.02
N PHE A 26 13.48 -16.37 -6.45
CA PHE A 26 14.55 -17.26 -6.87
C PHE A 26 15.18 -16.81 -8.20
N ILE A 27 14.35 -16.36 -9.16
CA ILE A 27 14.82 -15.81 -10.43
C ILE A 27 15.59 -14.50 -10.23
N ALA A 28 15.14 -13.64 -9.31
CA ALA A 28 15.84 -12.39 -8.99
C ALA A 28 17.22 -12.62 -8.33
N HIS A 29 17.39 -13.72 -7.60
CA HIS A 29 18.67 -14.04 -6.94
C HIS A 29 19.73 -14.62 -7.91
N ASP A 30 19.30 -15.21 -9.02
CA ASP A 30 20.22 -15.76 -10.05
C ASP A 30 20.60 -14.74 -11.16
N ILE A 31 19.88 -13.61 -11.24
CA ILE A 31 20.22 -12.52 -12.15
C ILE A 31 21.13 -11.56 -11.38
N GLY A 32 22.43 -11.84 -11.34
CA GLY A 32 23.41 -11.00 -10.66
C GLY A 32 23.27 -9.52 -11.03
N GLY A 33 22.62 -8.74 -10.19
CA GLY A 33 22.55 -7.29 -10.28
C GLY A 33 23.66 -6.66 -9.42
N ASP A 34 24.05 -5.43 -9.75
CA ASP A 34 24.92 -4.65 -8.87
C ASP A 34 24.14 -4.26 -7.61
N GLU A 35 24.68 -4.58 -6.44
CA GLU A 35 24.11 -4.21 -5.16
C GLU A 35 24.40 -2.72 -4.89
N VAL A 36 23.36 -1.90 -4.79
CA VAL A 36 23.45 -0.43 -4.66
C VAL A 36 22.61 0.04 -3.48
N LYS A 37 23.12 0.95 -2.68
CA LYS A 37 22.36 1.56 -1.59
C LYS A 37 21.25 2.47 -2.14
N LEU A 38 20.06 2.38 -1.54
CA LEU A 38 18.92 3.15 -2.01
C LEU A 38 19.17 4.67 -2.01
N ASN A 39 19.94 5.20 -1.04
CA ASN A 39 20.27 6.62 -0.98
C ASN A 39 21.21 7.11 -2.11
N GLU A 40 21.84 6.20 -2.85
CA GLU A 40 22.69 6.54 -4.01
C GLU A 40 21.83 6.79 -5.27
N ILE A 41 20.62 6.23 -5.30
CA ILE A 41 19.73 6.23 -6.48
C ILE A 41 18.34 6.81 -6.22
N ALA A 42 18.06 7.19 -4.97
CA ALA A 42 16.80 7.81 -4.57
C ALA A 42 16.97 8.74 -3.38
N SER A 43 16.12 9.73 -3.27
CA SER A 43 16.01 10.59 -2.08
C SER A 43 15.12 9.89 -1.04
N VAL A 44 15.67 9.62 0.15
CA VAL A 44 14.94 8.99 1.27
C VAL A 44 14.76 10.01 2.39
N ARG A 45 13.51 10.32 2.75
CA ARG A 45 13.20 11.37 3.72
C ARG A 45 12.09 10.97 4.67
N SER A 46 12.22 11.35 5.94
CA SER A 46 11.10 11.29 6.89
C SER A 46 10.05 12.34 6.55
N GLY A 47 8.78 11.99 6.72
CA GLY A 47 7.71 12.97 6.60
C GLY A 47 7.75 14.07 7.65
N LEU A 48 6.81 15.01 7.56
CA LEU A 48 6.72 16.21 8.38
C LEU A 48 6.39 15.88 9.84
N VAL A 49 7.12 16.50 10.78
CA VAL A 49 6.72 16.56 12.17
C VAL A 49 5.61 17.60 12.31
N LEU A 50 4.35 17.15 12.32
CA LEU A 50 3.16 18.01 12.19
C LEU A 50 3.10 19.12 13.23
N SER A 51 3.48 18.85 14.49
CA SER A 51 3.43 19.84 15.59
C SER A 51 4.27 21.09 15.32
N ARG A 52 5.29 21.01 14.48
CA ARG A 52 6.17 22.16 14.14
C ARG A 52 5.51 23.16 13.17
N LYS A 53 4.57 22.68 12.36
CA LYS A 53 3.95 23.45 11.28
C LYS A 53 2.43 23.62 11.44
N LEU A 54 1.84 23.10 12.52
CA LEU A 54 0.41 23.19 12.79
C LEU A 54 -0.02 24.61 13.12
N ALA A 55 -1.10 25.07 12.49
CA ALA A 55 -1.80 26.31 12.81
C ALA A 55 -3.22 26.03 13.34
N ARG A 56 -3.86 27.03 13.95
CA ARG A 56 -5.31 26.97 14.24
C ARG A 56 -6.12 27.30 12.98
N GLU A 57 -5.62 28.23 12.18
CA GLU A 57 -6.15 28.61 10.88
C GLU A 57 -4.94 28.83 9.96
N GLY A 58 -4.95 28.23 8.77
CA GLY A 58 -3.82 28.29 7.84
C GLY A 58 -4.16 27.69 6.49
N THR A 59 -3.12 27.40 5.71
CA THR A 59 -3.27 26.72 4.42
C THR A 59 -3.66 25.26 4.65
N LYS A 60 -4.78 24.83 4.07
CA LYS A 60 -5.31 23.48 4.23
C LYS A 60 -4.69 22.53 3.23
N TYR A 61 -4.22 21.41 3.73
CA TYR A 61 -3.70 20.30 2.94
C TYR A 61 -4.39 18.99 3.33
N PRO A 62 -4.61 18.06 2.40
CA PRO A 62 -4.93 16.69 2.76
C PRO A 62 -3.74 16.07 3.48
N LEU A 63 -3.99 15.28 4.52
CA LEU A 63 -2.98 14.65 5.36
C LEU A 63 -3.09 13.14 5.28
N LEU A 64 -1.99 12.48 4.90
CA LEU A 64 -1.88 11.04 4.93
C LEU A 64 -1.80 10.54 6.38
N THR A 65 -2.74 9.68 6.76
CA THR A 65 -2.81 9.05 8.07
C THR A 65 -2.57 7.54 7.96
N LEU A 66 -2.33 6.89 9.12
CA LEU A 66 -2.16 5.43 9.13
C LEU A 66 -3.42 4.67 8.67
N ARG A 67 -4.61 5.26 8.83
CA ARG A 67 -5.89 4.68 8.38
C ARG A 67 -6.22 4.98 6.92
N SER A 68 -5.52 5.93 6.28
CA SER A 68 -5.66 6.20 4.86
C SER A 68 -4.97 5.13 3.99
N ILE A 69 -4.11 4.30 4.58
CA ILE A 69 -3.44 3.21 3.89
C ILE A 69 -4.11 1.91 4.27
N ASN A 70 -4.72 1.23 3.29
CA ASN A 70 -5.27 -0.10 3.48
C ASN A 70 -4.18 -1.18 3.42
N SER A 71 -4.55 -2.38 3.91
CA SER A 71 -3.66 -3.56 3.90
C SER A 71 -3.08 -3.87 2.52
N ASP A 72 -3.83 -3.54 1.48
CA ASP A 72 -3.50 -3.84 0.08
C ASP A 72 -2.54 -2.82 -0.54
N GLY A 73 -2.09 -1.82 0.24
CA GLY A 73 -1.14 -0.79 -0.21
C GLY A 73 -1.74 0.20 -1.20
N TYR A 74 -3.02 0.52 -1.05
CA TYR A 74 -3.68 1.63 -1.72
C TYR A 74 -4.00 2.75 -0.72
N ILE A 75 -4.04 3.98 -1.22
CA ILE A 75 -4.49 5.13 -0.45
C ILE A 75 -6.00 5.27 -0.62
N ASP A 76 -6.70 5.31 0.50
CA ASP A 76 -8.11 5.66 0.59
C ASP A 76 -8.20 7.16 0.86
N LEU A 77 -8.47 7.93 -0.19
CA LEU A 77 -8.51 9.40 -0.12
C LEU A 77 -9.62 9.91 0.80
N ASP A 78 -10.72 9.16 0.94
CA ASP A 78 -11.82 9.52 1.84
C ASP A 78 -11.43 9.42 3.32
N LYS A 79 -10.34 8.73 3.63
CA LYS A 79 -9.79 8.57 4.98
C LYS A 79 -8.59 9.46 5.27
N THR A 80 -8.28 10.41 4.39
CA THR A 80 -7.30 11.45 4.69
C THR A 80 -7.88 12.43 5.70
N ASP A 81 -7.00 13.01 6.54
CA ASP A 81 -7.38 14.10 7.42
C ASP A 81 -7.09 15.46 6.74
N VAL A 82 -7.47 16.55 7.37
CA VAL A 82 -7.11 17.90 6.96
C VAL A 82 -6.02 18.42 7.90
N PHE A 83 -4.96 18.97 7.33
CA PHE A 83 -3.88 19.63 8.07
C PHE A 83 -3.85 21.13 7.75
N ASP A 84 -3.97 21.95 8.78
CA ASP A 84 -3.86 23.41 8.67
C ASP A 84 -2.41 23.81 8.93
N ALA A 85 -1.71 24.22 7.87
CA ALA A 85 -0.30 24.62 7.94
C ALA A 85 -0.15 26.12 8.20
N LYS A 86 0.80 26.50 9.06
CA LYS A 86 1.13 27.91 9.37
C LYS A 86 1.58 28.70 8.14
N GLU A 87 2.18 28.02 7.19
CA GLU A 87 2.79 28.57 5.99
C GLU A 87 2.72 27.55 4.86
N GLU A 88 3.01 27.94 3.64
CA GLU A 88 3.12 27.02 2.52
C GLU A 88 4.19 25.96 2.80
N LEU A 89 3.83 24.69 2.60
CA LEU A 89 4.72 23.58 2.87
C LEU A 89 5.67 23.34 1.71
N ALA A 90 6.92 23.06 2.04
CA ALA A 90 7.91 22.66 1.04
C ALA A 90 7.45 21.37 0.33
N LYS A 91 7.70 21.31 -0.99
CA LYS A 91 7.31 20.18 -1.86
C LYS A 91 7.85 18.82 -1.40
N GLU A 92 8.91 18.84 -0.57
CA GLU A 92 9.51 17.62 -0.01
C GLU A 92 8.61 16.89 0.98
N TYR A 93 7.64 17.57 1.60
CA TYR A 93 6.65 16.98 2.51
C TYR A 93 5.34 16.61 1.84
N LEU A 94 5.21 16.94 0.56
CA LEU A 94 4.03 16.65 -0.25
C LEU A 94 4.33 15.47 -1.17
N THR A 95 3.37 14.57 -1.30
CA THR A 95 3.45 13.47 -2.26
C THR A 95 3.53 13.99 -3.69
N GLN A 96 4.32 13.31 -4.52
CA GLN A 96 4.41 13.53 -5.96
C GLN A 96 4.21 12.19 -6.67
N GLU A 97 3.70 12.23 -7.89
CA GLU A 97 3.56 11.03 -8.72
C GLU A 97 4.90 10.30 -8.84
N GLY A 98 4.89 8.99 -8.63
CA GLY A 98 6.10 8.16 -8.64
C GLY A 98 6.79 8.03 -7.28
N ASP A 99 6.39 8.79 -6.26
CA ASP A 99 6.91 8.58 -4.91
C ASP A 99 6.48 7.22 -4.36
N ILE A 100 7.32 6.63 -3.53
CA ILE A 100 6.94 5.53 -2.64
C ILE A 100 6.87 6.06 -1.22
N VAL A 101 5.71 5.93 -0.61
CA VAL A 101 5.51 6.29 0.79
C VAL A 101 5.35 5.01 1.61
N ILE A 102 6.18 4.86 2.65
CA ILE A 102 6.18 3.65 3.46
C ILE A 102 5.90 3.95 4.93
N ARG A 103 5.02 3.17 5.52
CA ARG A 103 4.68 3.23 6.93
C ARG A 103 5.80 2.67 7.80
N LEU A 104 6.23 3.42 8.82
CA LEU A 104 7.34 3.06 9.72
C LEU A 104 6.97 2.06 10.81
N SER A 105 5.69 1.75 10.98
CA SER A 105 5.17 0.77 11.94
C SER A 105 4.42 -0.36 11.24
N THR A 106 4.28 -1.50 11.91
CA THR A 106 3.49 -2.64 11.42
C THR A 106 2.14 -2.17 10.85
N PRO A 107 1.75 -2.66 9.66
CA PRO A 107 2.30 -3.76 8.85
C PRO A 107 3.37 -3.34 7.81
N TYR A 108 4.05 -2.21 7.97
CA TYR A 108 5.13 -1.71 7.08
C TYR A 108 4.71 -1.63 5.61
N THR A 109 3.48 -1.19 5.36
CA THR A 109 2.95 -1.13 4.00
C THR A 109 3.56 0.03 3.23
N ALA A 110 4.16 -0.25 2.09
CA ALA A 110 4.54 0.73 1.09
C ALA A 110 3.37 1.01 0.16
N VAL A 111 3.21 2.26 -0.27
CA VAL A 111 2.23 2.69 -1.28
C VAL A 111 2.94 3.43 -2.40
N TYR A 112 2.50 3.20 -3.62
CA TYR A 112 2.89 3.96 -4.79
C TYR A 112 1.97 5.17 -4.92
N ILE A 113 2.54 6.35 -5.15
CA ILE A 113 1.79 7.59 -5.34
C ILE A 113 1.48 7.76 -6.82
N ASP A 114 0.20 7.68 -7.13
CA ASP A 114 -0.34 7.99 -8.45
C ASP A 114 -0.71 9.47 -8.57
N LYS A 115 -1.12 9.88 -9.76
CA LYS A 115 -1.54 11.26 -10.04
C LYS A 115 -2.68 11.76 -9.16
N ALA A 116 -3.60 10.88 -8.76
CA ALA A 116 -4.75 11.24 -7.92
C ALA A 116 -4.35 11.50 -6.46
N SER A 117 -3.20 10.99 -6.04
CA SER A 117 -2.67 11.06 -4.67
C SER A 117 -1.54 12.09 -4.52
N GLU A 118 -1.36 13.01 -5.49
CA GLU A 118 -0.40 14.11 -5.38
C GLU A 118 -0.85 15.18 -4.39
N GLY A 119 0.11 15.89 -3.78
CA GLY A 119 -0.14 17.05 -2.92
C GLY A 119 -0.62 16.72 -1.52
N ILE A 120 -0.57 15.46 -1.11
CA ILE A 120 -0.94 15.03 0.25
C ILE A 120 0.25 15.21 1.18
N VAL A 121 0.04 15.82 2.34
CA VAL A 121 1.07 15.95 3.38
C VAL A 121 1.37 14.58 3.98
N VAL A 122 2.65 14.26 4.05
CA VAL A 122 3.14 13.01 4.65
C VAL A 122 3.70 13.31 6.04
N SER A 123 3.13 12.71 7.09
CA SER A 123 3.60 12.87 8.45
C SER A 123 4.85 12.04 8.76
N SER A 124 5.52 12.34 9.88
CA SER A 124 6.70 11.61 10.36
C SER A 124 6.46 10.14 10.73
N ASN A 125 5.22 9.64 10.61
CA ASN A 125 4.90 8.22 10.71
C ASN A 125 5.29 7.42 9.46
N PHE A 126 5.77 8.13 8.42
CA PHE A 126 6.11 7.58 7.12
C PHE A 126 7.48 8.08 6.66
N VAL A 127 8.06 7.35 5.73
CA VAL A 127 9.17 7.76 4.88
C VAL A 127 8.67 7.99 3.48
N ILE A 128 9.19 9.02 2.82
CA ILE A 128 9.01 9.30 1.40
C ILE A 128 10.30 8.88 0.69
N ILE A 129 10.16 8.04 -0.32
CA ILE A 129 11.26 7.64 -1.20
C ILE A 129 10.93 8.16 -2.58
N ARG A 130 11.77 9.06 -3.08
CA ARG A 130 11.63 9.69 -4.39
C ARG A 130 12.78 9.29 -5.29
N ILE A 131 12.46 8.61 -6.39
CA ILE A 131 13.44 8.13 -7.34
C ILE A 131 13.67 9.23 -8.37
N ASP A 132 14.94 9.62 -8.56
CA ASP A 132 15.35 10.71 -9.46
C ASP A 132 16.23 10.24 -10.62
N ASN A 133 16.42 8.92 -10.77
CA ASN A 133 17.22 8.33 -11.82
C ASN A 133 16.42 7.30 -12.66
N LYS A 134 17.06 6.82 -13.73
CA LYS A 134 16.43 5.90 -14.70
C LYS A 134 16.81 4.42 -14.51
N VAL A 135 17.57 4.10 -13.47
CA VAL A 135 18.06 2.73 -13.24
C VAL A 135 17.13 1.92 -12.33
N LEU A 136 16.28 2.61 -11.56
CA LEU A 136 15.31 2.00 -10.66
C LEU A 136 13.88 2.48 -11.01
N LEU A 137 12.96 1.54 -11.23
CA LEU A 137 11.55 1.85 -11.45
C LEU A 137 10.80 1.97 -10.11
N PRO A 138 9.99 3.02 -9.91
CA PRO A 138 9.18 3.18 -8.70
C PRO A 138 8.28 1.98 -8.43
N GLU A 139 7.64 1.41 -9.46
CA GLU A 139 6.75 0.26 -9.33
C GLU A 139 7.48 -1.02 -8.93
N TYR A 140 8.75 -1.17 -9.35
CA TYR A 140 9.60 -2.27 -8.91
C TYR A 140 9.98 -2.11 -7.44
N LEU A 141 10.44 -0.91 -7.03
CA LEU A 141 10.74 -0.61 -5.63
C LEU A 141 9.50 -0.80 -4.75
N TYR A 142 8.32 -0.37 -5.21
CA TYR A 142 7.06 -0.59 -4.52
C TYR A 142 6.77 -2.07 -4.28
N TRP A 143 6.98 -2.94 -5.29
CA TRP A 143 6.87 -4.38 -5.13
C TRP A 143 7.88 -4.90 -4.12
N LEU A 144 9.16 -4.54 -4.26
CA LEU A 144 10.26 -5.00 -3.42
C LEU A 144 9.99 -4.71 -1.93
N LEU A 145 9.64 -3.47 -1.60
CA LEU A 145 9.38 -3.04 -0.23
C LEU A 145 8.14 -3.68 0.41
N ASN A 146 7.25 -4.26 -0.39
CA ASN A 146 6.09 -5.00 0.09
C ASN A 146 6.33 -6.51 0.20
N THR A 147 7.50 -7.02 -0.20
CA THR A 147 7.84 -8.45 -0.05
C THR A 147 7.91 -8.86 1.41
N ALA A 148 7.62 -10.13 1.68
CA ALA A 148 7.70 -10.70 3.02
C ALA A 148 9.12 -10.60 3.61
N LYS A 149 10.15 -10.77 2.75
CA LYS A 149 11.57 -10.62 3.14
C LYS A 149 11.84 -9.23 3.71
N VAL A 150 11.57 -8.19 2.94
CA VAL A 150 11.85 -6.80 3.37
C VAL A 150 11.02 -6.40 4.58
N LYS A 151 9.75 -6.82 4.65
CA LYS A 151 8.90 -6.60 5.84
C LYS A 151 9.44 -7.28 7.10
N HIS A 152 10.03 -8.45 6.96
CA HIS A 152 10.68 -9.15 8.07
C HIS A 152 11.93 -8.39 8.55
N GLU A 153 12.78 -7.92 7.62
CA GLU A 153 13.97 -7.11 7.93
C GLU A 153 13.58 -5.78 8.62
N MET A 154 12.49 -5.14 8.17
CA MET A 154 11.93 -3.97 8.85
C MET A 154 11.48 -4.30 10.27
N PHE A 155 10.82 -5.43 10.48
CA PHE A 155 10.38 -5.87 11.80
C PHE A 155 11.58 -6.12 12.72
N GLU A 156 12.63 -6.79 12.27
CA GLU A 156 13.85 -7.01 13.04
C GLU A 156 14.53 -5.67 13.40
N SER A 157 14.65 -4.76 12.43
CA SER A 157 15.20 -3.42 12.66
C SER A 157 14.37 -2.61 13.66
N SER A 158 13.03 -2.73 13.63
CA SER A 158 12.15 -2.03 14.57
C SER A 158 12.21 -2.62 15.98
N SER A 159 12.36 -3.94 16.10
CA SER A 159 12.38 -4.65 17.38
C SER A 159 13.58 -4.29 18.23
N SER A 160 14.67 -3.82 17.62
CA SER A 160 15.85 -3.30 18.31
C SER A 160 15.65 -1.88 18.89
N ASN A 161 14.53 -1.22 18.60
CA ASN A 161 14.25 0.15 19.00
C ASN A 161 13.15 0.21 20.09
N MET A 162 13.34 1.05 21.12
CA MET A 162 12.33 1.27 22.16
C MET A 162 10.98 1.80 21.62
N LEU A 163 10.97 2.40 20.43
CA LEU A 163 9.77 2.98 19.79
C LEU A 163 9.02 2.01 18.89
N GLY A 164 9.58 0.81 18.61
CA GLY A 164 8.93 -0.19 17.74
C GLY A 164 8.66 0.30 16.31
N ALA A 165 9.42 1.30 15.84
CA ALA A 165 9.29 1.86 14.49
C ALA A 165 10.62 1.81 13.75
N VAL A 166 10.57 1.57 12.44
CA VAL A 166 11.73 1.60 11.55
C VAL A 166 12.19 3.04 11.35
N LYS A 167 13.49 3.28 11.30
CA LYS A 167 14.05 4.61 11.03
C LYS A 167 14.21 4.83 9.52
N ALA A 168 14.14 6.09 9.07
CA ALA A 168 14.42 6.44 7.68
C ALA A 168 15.79 5.98 7.20
N LEU A 169 16.78 5.93 8.10
CA LEU A 169 18.14 5.45 7.81
C LEU A 169 18.16 3.99 7.33
N PHE A 170 17.26 3.13 7.83
CA PHE A 170 17.12 1.76 7.36
C PHE A 170 16.87 1.72 5.85
N PHE A 171 15.98 2.56 5.36
CA PHE A 171 15.68 2.62 3.92
C PHE A 171 16.81 3.29 3.13
N ALA A 172 17.43 4.31 3.69
CA ALA A 172 18.55 4.99 3.03
C ALA A 172 19.76 4.05 2.79
N GLU A 173 20.02 3.18 3.74
CA GLU A 173 21.12 2.21 3.68
C GLU A 173 20.71 0.83 3.16
N TYR A 174 19.46 0.69 2.71
CA TYR A 174 18.96 -0.57 2.19
C TYR A 174 19.63 -0.91 0.85
N ASP A 175 20.23 -2.09 0.79
CA ASP A 175 20.88 -2.59 -0.42
C ASP A 175 19.84 -3.14 -1.40
N ILE A 176 19.87 -2.64 -2.62
CA ILE A 176 18.94 -3.03 -3.69
C ILE A 176 19.72 -3.75 -4.78
N ASP A 177 19.26 -4.95 -5.13
CA ASP A 177 19.70 -5.65 -6.31
C ASP A 177 19.16 -4.94 -7.57
N LEU A 178 20.03 -4.19 -8.27
CA LEU A 178 19.68 -3.51 -9.51
C LEU A 178 19.70 -4.50 -10.68
N ILE A 179 18.56 -5.16 -10.88
CA ILE A 179 18.35 -5.98 -12.08
C ILE A 179 18.07 -5.09 -13.30
N PRO A 180 18.26 -5.59 -14.54
CA PRO A 180 17.98 -4.83 -15.76
C PRO A 180 16.56 -4.23 -15.76
N ILE A 181 16.41 -3.01 -16.29
CA ILE A 181 15.12 -2.29 -16.35
C ILE A 181 14.01 -3.13 -17.00
N SER A 182 14.34 -3.93 -18.03
CA SER A 182 13.37 -4.82 -18.67
C SER A 182 12.79 -5.87 -17.71
N GLU A 183 13.61 -6.36 -16.78
CA GLU A 183 13.16 -7.33 -15.76
C GLU A 183 12.38 -6.63 -14.64
N GLN A 184 12.82 -5.43 -14.23
CA GLN A 184 12.04 -4.59 -13.30
C GLN A 184 10.64 -4.30 -13.86
N GLN A 185 10.53 -3.98 -15.16
CA GLN A 185 9.23 -3.75 -15.84
C GLN A 185 8.33 -4.98 -15.80
N LYS A 186 8.88 -6.18 -16.04
CA LYS A 186 8.12 -7.43 -15.97
C LYS A 186 7.59 -7.71 -14.58
N ILE A 187 8.44 -7.59 -13.57
CA ILE A 187 8.05 -7.77 -12.15
C ILE A 187 6.96 -6.75 -11.77
N ALA A 188 7.16 -5.47 -12.07
CA ALA A 188 6.20 -4.41 -11.81
C ALA A 188 4.84 -4.68 -12.49
N ALA A 189 4.86 -5.10 -13.76
CA ALA A 189 3.64 -5.41 -14.51
C ALA A 189 2.88 -6.60 -13.89
N ILE A 190 3.57 -7.69 -13.54
CA ILE A 190 2.96 -8.85 -12.89
C ILE A 190 2.36 -8.47 -11.54
N ASN A 191 3.13 -7.73 -10.71
CA ASN A 191 2.64 -7.27 -9.41
C ASN A 191 1.39 -6.39 -9.54
N ASN A 192 1.38 -5.45 -10.50
CA ASN A 192 0.24 -4.56 -10.73
C ASN A 192 -1.00 -5.34 -11.19
N LEU A 193 -0.84 -6.33 -12.07
CA LEU A 193 -1.94 -7.19 -12.51
C LEU A 193 -2.50 -8.03 -11.35
N ALA A 194 -1.64 -8.71 -10.60
CA ALA A 194 -2.04 -9.54 -9.46
C ALA A 194 -2.78 -8.71 -8.39
N ARG A 195 -2.31 -7.50 -8.11
CA ARG A 195 -2.97 -6.60 -7.16
C ARG A 195 -4.32 -6.10 -7.66
N LYS A 196 -4.41 -5.75 -8.96
CA LYS A 196 -5.69 -5.36 -9.58
C LYS A 196 -6.69 -6.49 -9.53
N GLU A 197 -6.27 -7.71 -9.85
CA GLU A 197 -7.10 -8.91 -9.77
C GLU A 197 -7.61 -9.14 -8.33
N SER A 198 -6.70 -9.15 -7.34
CA SER A 198 -7.06 -9.32 -5.93
C SER A 198 -8.09 -8.27 -5.48
N ARG A 199 -7.91 -7.00 -5.86
CA ARG A 199 -8.86 -5.93 -5.53
C ARG A 199 -10.22 -6.19 -6.15
N LEU A 200 -10.28 -6.54 -7.43
CA LEU A 200 -11.54 -6.82 -8.13
C LEU A 200 -12.27 -8.02 -7.53
N LEU A 201 -11.54 -9.05 -7.10
CA LEU A 201 -12.12 -10.21 -6.42
C LEU A 201 -12.71 -9.83 -5.06
N MET A 202 -12.04 -8.97 -4.28
CA MET A 202 -12.56 -8.47 -3.01
C MET A 202 -13.81 -7.60 -3.20
N GLU A 203 -13.80 -6.70 -4.19
CA GLU A 203 -14.96 -5.88 -4.55
C GLU A 203 -16.14 -6.77 -4.97
N LEU A 204 -15.89 -7.77 -5.80
CA LEU A 204 -16.91 -8.73 -6.23
C LEU A 204 -17.47 -9.53 -5.04
N ALA A 205 -16.64 -10.00 -4.14
CA ALA A 205 -17.06 -10.72 -2.95
C ALA A 205 -17.99 -9.86 -2.08
N LYS A 206 -17.62 -8.59 -1.86
CA LYS A 206 -18.42 -7.62 -1.10
C LYS A 206 -19.76 -7.33 -1.74
N GLU A 207 -19.81 -7.14 -3.07
CA GLU A 207 -21.06 -6.90 -3.79
C GLU A 207 -21.96 -8.16 -3.79
N LYS A 208 -21.41 -9.35 -3.88
CA LYS A 208 -22.17 -10.60 -3.73
C LYS A 208 -22.77 -10.72 -2.34
N GLU A 209 -22.03 -10.44 -1.29
CA GLU A 209 -22.53 -10.47 0.10
C GLU A 209 -23.70 -9.49 0.27
N ARG A 210 -23.54 -8.26 -0.23
CA ARG A 210 -24.61 -7.25 -0.25
C ARG A 210 -25.85 -7.72 -1.00
N TYR A 211 -25.67 -8.29 -2.19
CA TYR A 211 -26.74 -8.81 -3.02
C TYR A 211 -27.54 -9.90 -2.31
N TYR A 212 -26.85 -10.90 -1.74
CA TYR A 212 -27.53 -11.97 -1.00
C TYR A 212 -28.23 -11.46 0.26
N SER A 213 -27.64 -10.50 0.96
CA SER A 213 -28.29 -9.86 2.12
C SER A 213 -29.61 -9.19 1.72
N LEU A 214 -29.66 -8.48 0.58
CA LEU A 214 -30.89 -7.87 0.07
C LEU A 214 -31.94 -8.92 -0.33
N ILE A 215 -31.55 -10.01 -0.98
CA ILE A 215 -32.48 -11.11 -1.32
C ILE A 215 -33.10 -11.69 -0.06
N LEU A 216 -32.26 -12.00 0.95
CA LEU A 216 -32.74 -12.57 2.22
C LEU A 216 -33.68 -11.61 2.96
N GLN A 217 -33.35 -10.31 3.00
CA GLN A 217 -34.23 -9.29 3.59
C GLN A 217 -35.59 -9.20 2.87
N ASN A 218 -35.58 -9.19 1.55
CA ASN A 218 -36.83 -9.15 0.78
C ASN A 218 -37.67 -10.41 1.01
N LYS A 219 -37.02 -11.58 1.00
CA LYS A 219 -37.73 -12.84 1.29
C LYS A 219 -38.33 -12.90 2.68
N PHE A 220 -37.62 -12.35 3.66
CA PHE A 220 -38.11 -12.26 5.03
C PHE A 220 -39.33 -11.33 5.15
N LYS A 221 -39.33 -10.18 4.44
CA LYS A 221 -40.49 -9.27 4.37
C LYS A 221 -41.69 -9.91 3.73
N GLU A 222 -41.50 -10.65 2.61
CA GLU A 222 -42.57 -11.43 1.97
C GLU A 222 -43.22 -12.43 2.93
N ILE A 223 -42.40 -13.19 3.69
CA ILE A 223 -42.89 -14.18 4.67
C ILE A 223 -43.67 -13.52 5.78
N LYS A 224 -43.25 -12.31 6.23
CA LYS A 224 -43.97 -11.54 7.28
C LYS A 224 -45.25 -10.87 6.78
N GLY A 225 -45.53 -10.87 5.49
CA GLY A 225 -46.68 -10.18 4.90
C GLY A 225 -46.55 -8.65 4.88
N GLU A 226 -45.35 -8.12 5.04
CA GLU A 226 -45.04 -6.71 4.87
C GLU A 226 -45.00 -6.39 3.37
N ASN A 227 -46.15 -6.08 2.79
CA ASN A 227 -46.30 -5.77 1.36
C ASN A 227 -45.50 -4.51 0.98
N MET A 228 -44.83 -4.56 -0.19
CA MET A 228 -44.18 -3.44 -0.88
C MET A 228 -45.16 -2.33 -1.33
N ASN A 229 -46.03 -1.82 -0.48
CA ASN A 229 -47.07 -0.85 -0.86
C ASN A 229 -46.97 0.53 -0.19
N ASP A 230 -45.77 0.91 0.29
CA ASP A 230 -45.58 2.25 0.90
C ASP A 230 -44.68 3.21 0.10
N ASN A 231 -44.79 3.19 -1.25
CA ASN A 231 -44.20 4.27 -2.05
C ASN A 231 -45.23 4.83 -3.07
N LYS A 232 -46.42 5.20 -2.57
CA LYS A 232 -47.35 6.13 -3.26
C LYS A 232 -48.05 6.98 -2.19
N LYS A 233 -47.41 8.03 -1.75
CA LYS A 233 -48.05 9.29 -1.37
C LYS A 233 -47.03 10.42 -1.47
#